data_b6e4b1745aca2696bf532f49b594c306
#
_entry.id   b6e4b1745aca2696bf532f49b594c306
#
_cell.length_a   1.000
_cell.length_b   1.000
_cell.length_c   1.000
_cell.angle_alpha   90.00
_cell.angle_beta   90.00
_cell.angle_gamma   90.00
#
_symmetry.space_group_name_H-M   'P 1'
#
loop_
_entity.id
_entity.type
_entity.pdbx_description
1 polymer ?
#
loop_
_entity_poly.entity_id
_entity_poly.type
_entity_poly.pdbx_seq_one_letter_code
_entity_poly.pdbx_strand_id
1 'polypeptide(L)'
;MTRSISESRFESAKRPGDHLPALFSENIAAKILRSARWGLQNNNPPVNYPEVVPQRGPHIGQYQSRNIFFWTCGFFPGSVYSLLERATKYPGSLKSCLGNIIDIQTLRKELEKLGKTWSDPIHGEATLTNTHDLGFIIMPHMRPRWELFHDEEALGTIVRAAESLYTRFNSTVGAIRSWDELTWQHAPPIVGMDDNFIVIVDSMCNLDLLYYAAAHSGRSYLADAATRHARTLIKTHLRSEPSRSRPGYAGTLYSSGHVVNFSPVTGDIKERRTAQGYSTDSTWSRGQAWGILGYAQTYGWTGDTDFLEAACAMAEYFLLRLETGDPAVEIPAPDGSGRTIGRFVPVWDFDAPIEGDGPPLRDTSAGMAAANGMLILAQTLYGLGRQDSGARYLEGALKIVQDTLEYSLAVEKACLEFGQDGKLTGVDVDEGATFEGILKNATVCNNSLAYKRVADHGLVYADYYLIEFGTRLLRLGMA
;
A
#
# COMPACT_ATOMS: atom_id res chain seq x y z
N MET A 1 51.76 20.96 31.70
CA MET A 1 50.85 19.80 31.82
C MET A 1 49.58 20.13 31.08
N THR A 2 49.52 19.81 29.82
CA THR A 2 48.36 20.00 28.95
C THR A 2 47.56 18.70 28.97
N ARG A 3 46.35 18.73 29.53
CA ARG A 3 45.41 17.61 29.51
C ARG A 3 44.81 17.54 28.12
N SER A 4 45.05 16.45 27.40
CA SER A 4 44.33 16.10 26.18
C SER A 4 42.90 15.75 26.54
N ILE A 5 41.95 16.48 26.01
CA ILE A 5 40.52 16.14 26.03
C ILE A 5 40.34 15.03 25.01
N SER A 6 40.07 13.81 25.48
CA SER A 6 39.67 12.70 24.62
C SER A 6 38.30 13.03 24.05
N GLU A 7 38.22 13.23 22.74
CA GLU A 7 36.95 13.23 22.00
C GLU A 7 36.32 11.83 22.12
N SER A 8 35.39 11.69 23.06
CA SER A 8 34.47 10.55 23.04
C SER A 8 33.59 10.69 21.79
N ARG A 9 33.86 9.86 20.75
CA ARG A 9 32.94 9.68 19.67
C ARG A 9 31.62 9.22 20.26
N PHE A 10 30.61 10.09 20.23
CA PHE A 10 29.23 9.69 20.40
C PHE A 10 28.90 8.79 19.18
N GLU A 11 28.93 7.49 19.35
CA GLU A 11 28.25 6.59 18.40
C GLU A 11 26.76 6.98 18.45
N SER A 12 26.28 7.64 17.42
CA SER A 12 24.86 7.94 17.28
C SER A 12 24.11 6.60 17.26
N ALA A 13 23.14 6.42 18.14
CA ALA A 13 22.30 5.24 18.13
C ALA A 13 21.70 5.06 16.72
N LYS A 14 21.83 3.85 16.17
CA LYS A 14 21.29 3.53 14.84
C LYS A 14 19.80 3.80 14.80
N ARG A 15 19.35 4.53 13.79
CA ARG A 15 17.92 4.78 13.54
C ARG A 15 17.25 3.51 13.01
N PRO A 16 15.93 3.33 13.20
CA PRO A 16 15.21 2.15 12.71
C PRO A 16 15.42 1.86 11.22
N GLY A 17 15.43 2.89 10.37
CA GLY A 17 15.64 2.75 8.92
C GLY A 17 17.07 2.34 8.52
N ASP A 18 18.08 2.55 9.38
CA ASP A 18 19.45 2.14 9.10
C ASP A 18 19.61 0.61 9.00
N HIS A 19 18.63 -0.15 9.54
CA HIS A 19 18.56 -1.60 9.40
C HIS A 19 17.90 -2.06 8.09
N LEU A 20 17.35 -1.15 7.28
CA LEU A 20 16.64 -1.42 6.03
C LEU A 20 17.30 -0.72 4.82
N PRO A 21 18.61 -0.94 4.57
CA PRO A 21 19.35 -0.20 3.55
C PRO A 21 18.78 -0.38 2.13
N ALA A 22 18.14 -1.52 1.85
CA ALA A 22 17.53 -1.79 0.56
C ALA A 22 16.40 -0.81 0.20
N LEU A 23 15.71 -0.23 1.21
CA LEU A 23 14.67 0.80 0.99
C LEU A 23 15.20 2.08 0.34
N PHE A 24 16.46 2.36 0.56
CA PHE A 24 17.11 3.61 0.13
C PHE A 24 18.15 3.35 -0.97
N SER A 25 18.19 2.12 -1.48
CA SER A 25 19.08 1.70 -2.54
C SER A 25 18.72 2.38 -3.87
N GLU A 26 19.73 2.76 -4.62
CA GLU A 26 19.67 3.21 -6.02
C GLU A 26 18.83 2.28 -6.91
N ASN A 27 18.87 0.96 -6.66
CA ASN A 27 18.11 -0.05 -7.40
C ASN A 27 16.62 0.28 -7.52
N ILE A 28 15.99 0.79 -6.45
CA ILE A 28 14.57 1.15 -6.46
C ILE A 28 14.33 2.32 -7.43
N ALA A 29 15.13 3.38 -7.32
CA ALA A 29 15.01 4.55 -8.19
C ALA A 29 15.29 4.21 -9.66
N ALA A 30 16.31 3.38 -9.90
CA ALA A 30 16.70 2.93 -11.24
C ALA A 30 15.58 2.11 -11.92
N LYS A 31 14.98 1.16 -11.19
CA LYS A 31 13.84 0.37 -11.70
C LYS A 31 12.64 1.26 -12.07
N ILE A 32 12.23 2.14 -11.18
CA ILE A 32 11.09 3.05 -11.42
C ILE A 32 11.39 3.98 -12.60
N LEU A 33 12.59 4.56 -12.67
CA LEU A 33 12.98 5.46 -13.77
C LEU A 33 12.96 4.73 -15.12
N ARG A 34 13.51 3.50 -15.18
CA ARG A 34 13.53 2.65 -16.36
C ARG A 34 12.10 2.31 -16.81
N SER A 35 11.28 1.76 -15.92
CA SER A 35 9.91 1.38 -16.24
C SER A 35 9.07 2.59 -16.66
N ALA A 36 9.29 3.76 -16.05
CA ALA A 36 8.64 5.00 -16.47
C ALA A 36 8.98 5.40 -17.91
N ARG A 37 10.23 5.21 -18.34
CA ARG A 37 10.65 5.51 -19.72
C ARG A 37 10.18 4.46 -20.71
N TRP A 38 10.32 3.18 -20.39
CA TRP A 38 9.89 2.08 -21.26
C TRP A 38 8.39 2.10 -21.48
N GLY A 39 7.63 2.30 -20.42
CA GLY A 39 6.17 2.39 -20.51
C GLY A 39 5.65 3.55 -21.37
N LEU A 40 6.46 4.56 -21.66
CA LEU A 40 6.09 5.68 -22.54
C LEU A 40 6.47 5.49 -24.00
N GLN A 41 7.23 4.45 -24.38
CA GLN A 41 7.73 4.29 -25.76
C GLN A 41 6.61 4.26 -26.81
N ASN A 42 5.51 3.59 -26.53
CA ASN A 42 4.32 3.54 -27.40
C ASN A 42 3.02 3.91 -26.65
N ASN A 43 3.12 4.72 -25.59
CA ASN A 43 2.03 5.05 -24.66
C ASN A 43 2.24 6.48 -24.11
N ASN A 44 2.33 7.47 -25.02
CA ASN A 44 2.57 8.86 -24.67
C ASN A 44 1.66 9.79 -25.48
N PRO A 45 0.65 10.46 -24.83
CA PRO A 45 0.38 10.44 -23.40
C PRO A 45 -0.08 9.04 -22.91
N PRO A 46 0.24 8.66 -21.64
CA PRO A 46 -0.08 7.33 -21.16
C PRO A 46 -1.60 7.12 -21.00
N VAL A 47 -2.05 6.01 -21.55
CA VAL A 47 -3.42 5.49 -21.42
C VAL A 47 -3.45 4.11 -20.77
N ASN A 48 -2.28 3.45 -20.66
CA ASN A 48 -2.09 2.19 -19.97
C ASN A 48 -1.03 2.35 -18.88
N TYR A 49 -1.29 1.77 -17.72
CA TYR A 49 -0.49 1.92 -16.50
C TYR A 49 -0.01 0.56 -16.00
N PRO A 50 1.22 0.46 -15.48
CA PRO A 50 1.76 -0.76 -14.89
C PRO A 50 0.85 -1.35 -13.82
N GLU A 51 0.67 -2.69 -13.83
CA GLU A 51 -0.12 -3.41 -12.82
C GLU A 51 0.67 -4.56 -12.22
N VAL A 52 0.87 -5.65 -12.97
CA VAL A 52 1.52 -6.86 -12.49
C VAL A 52 2.78 -7.20 -13.28
N VAL A 53 3.75 -7.82 -12.61
CA VAL A 53 4.98 -8.36 -13.23
C VAL A 53 4.99 -9.87 -13.04
N PRO A 54 4.71 -10.65 -14.07
CA PRO A 54 4.71 -12.11 -13.96
C PRO A 54 6.08 -12.66 -13.55
N GLN A 55 6.09 -13.65 -12.66
CA GLN A 55 7.28 -14.40 -12.25
C GLN A 55 7.50 -15.63 -13.12
N ARG A 56 6.54 -15.97 -13.99
CA ARG A 56 6.54 -17.15 -14.88
C ARG A 56 5.86 -16.83 -16.20
N GLY A 57 6.18 -17.60 -17.22
CA GLY A 57 5.54 -17.49 -18.54
C GLY A 57 6.19 -16.50 -19.50
N PRO A 58 5.53 -16.19 -20.63
CA PRO A 58 6.15 -15.47 -21.76
C PRO A 58 6.49 -14.00 -21.46
N HIS A 59 5.85 -13.41 -20.47
CA HIS A 59 6.07 -11.99 -20.06
C HIS A 59 6.77 -11.89 -18.72
N ILE A 60 7.56 -12.91 -18.35
CA ILE A 60 8.33 -12.90 -17.10
C ILE A 60 9.16 -11.61 -16.98
N GLY A 61 9.10 -10.97 -15.83
CA GLY A 61 9.89 -9.80 -15.51
C GLY A 61 9.41 -8.48 -16.11
N GLN A 62 8.37 -8.47 -16.96
CA GLN A 62 7.86 -7.27 -17.61
C GLN A 62 6.48 -6.87 -17.08
N TYR A 63 6.23 -5.59 -16.89
CA TYR A 63 4.92 -5.10 -16.48
C TYR A 63 3.85 -5.42 -17.53
N GLN A 64 2.79 -6.08 -17.09
CA GLN A 64 1.51 -6.08 -17.78
C GLN A 64 0.73 -4.86 -17.32
N SER A 65 0.27 -4.07 -18.29
CA SER A 65 -0.41 -2.80 -18.00
C SER A 65 -1.94 -2.94 -18.12
N ARG A 66 -2.64 -2.03 -17.42
CA ARG A 66 -4.08 -1.83 -17.48
C ARG A 66 -4.42 -0.45 -17.99
N ASN A 67 -5.60 -0.32 -18.56
CA ASN A 67 -6.13 0.96 -19.00
C ASN A 67 -6.27 1.93 -17.80
N ILE A 68 -6.18 3.23 -18.07
CA ILE A 68 -6.28 4.33 -17.11
C ILE A 68 -7.54 4.26 -16.20
N PHE A 69 -8.63 3.68 -16.66
CA PHE A 69 -9.87 3.50 -15.87
C PHE A 69 -9.74 2.44 -14.77
N PHE A 70 -8.64 1.70 -14.73
CA PHE A 70 -8.44 0.67 -13.73
C PHE A 70 -7.88 1.28 -12.44
N TRP A 71 -8.39 0.84 -11.30
CA TRP A 71 -8.13 1.41 -9.98
C TRP A 71 -6.65 1.52 -9.56
N THR A 72 -5.76 0.76 -10.21
CA THR A 72 -4.33 0.75 -9.88
C THR A 72 -3.53 1.86 -10.57
N CYS A 73 -4.11 2.62 -11.48
CA CYS A 73 -3.39 3.58 -12.34
C CYS A 73 -2.63 4.67 -11.56
N GLY A 74 -3.09 5.03 -10.35
CA GLY A 74 -2.47 6.06 -9.51
C GLY A 74 -1.16 5.64 -8.83
N PHE A 75 -0.90 4.33 -8.64
CA PHE A 75 0.23 3.88 -7.83
C PHE A 75 1.58 4.04 -8.52
N PHE A 76 1.63 3.82 -9.85
CA PHE A 76 2.89 4.00 -10.57
C PHE A 76 3.38 5.46 -10.56
N PRO A 77 2.59 6.47 -10.95
CA PRO A 77 2.97 7.87 -10.74
C PRO A 77 3.19 8.21 -9.27
N GLY A 78 2.44 7.58 -8.34
CA GLY A 78 2.67 7.70 -6.90
C GLY A 78 4.09 7.28 -6.49
N SER A 79 4.59 6.17 -7.05
CA SER A 79 5.97 5.71 -6.83
C SER A 79 6.99 6.73 -7.32
N VAL A 80 6.75 7.34 -8.49
CA VAL A 80 7.61 8.40 -9.04
C VAL A 80 7.63 9.63 -8.13
N TYR A 81 6.46 10.08 -7.65
CA TYR A 81 6.36 11.24 -6.76
C TYR A 81 6.93 10.98 -5.37
N SER A 82 6.82 9.77 -4.83
CA SER A 82 7.43 9.42 -3.55
C SER A 82 8.97 9.45 -3.64
N LEU A 83 9.55 8.96 -4.75
CA LEU A 83 10.99 9.10 -5.02
C LEU A 83 11.41 10.55 -5.28
N LEU A 84 10.57 11.34 -5.95
CA LEU A 84 10.80 12.77 -6.17
C LEU A 84 10.84 13.55 -4.85
N GLU A 85 9.96 13.21 -3.90
CA GLU A 85 9.99 13.77 -2.55
C GLU A 85 11.30 13.45 -1.85
N ARG A 86 11.77 12.19 -1.93
CA ARG A 86 13.07 11.79 -1.37
C ARG A 86 14.22 12.61 -1.97
N ALA A 87 14.28 12.69 -3.31
CA ALA A 87 15.31 13.44 -4.01
C ALA A 87 15.28 14.95 -3.71
N THR A 88 14.11 15.49 -3.34
CA THR A 88 13.91 16.91 -3.05
C THR A 88 14.18 17.25 -1.59
N LYS A 89 13.58 16.51 -0.65
CA LYS A 89 13.63 16.81 0.79
C LYS A 89 14.73 16.06 1.53
N TYR A 90 15.15 14.90 1.01
CA TYR A 90 16.08 13.98 1.66
C TYR A 90 17.18 13.48 0.70
N PRO A 91 17.92 14.37 0.00
CA PRO A 91 18.84 13.99 -1.06
C PRO A 91 19.95 13.03 -0.60
N GLY A 92 20.36 13.09 0.68
CA GLY A 92 21.35 12.19 1.26
C GLY A 92 20.85 10.79 1.59
N SER A 93 19.55 10.51 1.45
CA SER A 93 18.98 9.20 1.76
C SER A 93 19.25 8.16 0.67
N LEU A 94 19.42 8.59 -0.60
CA LEU A 94 19.65 7.68 -1.71
C LEU A 94 21.09 7.17 -1.71
N LYS A 95 21.28 5.85 -1.66
CA LYS A 95 22.59 5.20 -1.56
C LYS A 95 22.92 4.45 -2.85
N SER A 96 24.05 4.77 -3.46
CA SER A 96 24.56 4.06 -4.63
C SER A 96 24.86 2.59 -4.31
N CYS A 97 24.52 1.72 -5.23
CA CYS A 97 24.85 0.30 -5.19
C CYS A 97 26.33 0.04 -5.55
N LEU A 98 26.93 0.90 -6.36
CA LEU A 98 28.28 0.75 -6.92
C LEU A 98 29.30 1.73 -6.31
N GLY A 99 28.90 2.51 -5.28
CA GLY A 99 29.76 3.53 -4.68
C GLY A 99 29.97 4.77 -5.54
N ASN A 100 29.27 4.91 -6.65
CA ASN A 100 29.31 6.07 -7.53
C ASN A 100 28.55 7.26 -6.91
N ILE A 101 28.89 8.47 -7.33
CA ILE A 101 28.14 9.67 -6.95
C ILE A 101 26.86 9.72 -7.81
N ILE A 102 25.71 9.66 -7.16
CA ILE A 102 24.41 9.83 -7.83
C ILE A 102 24.19 11.31 -8.09
N ASP A 103 23.95 11.68 -9.34
CA ASP A 103 23.53 13.04 -9.69
C ASP A 103 22.06 13.26 -9.29
N ILE A 104 21.86 13.64 -8.03
CA ILE A 104 20.54 13.89 -7.44
C ILE A 104 19.79 15.00 -8.17
N GLN A 105 20.48 16.00 -8.69
CA GLN A 105 19.83 17.11 -9.40
C GLN A 105 19.23 16.65 -10.72
N THR A 106 19.97 15.86 -11.49
CA THR A 106 19.47 15.26 -12.72
C THR A 106 18.36 14.26 -12.42
N LEU A 107 18.52 13.38 -11.41
CA LEU A 107 17.49 12.46 -10.99
C LEU A 107 16.17 13.18 -10.63
N ARG A 108 16.25 14.25 -9.84
CA ARG A 108 15.08 15.06 -9.47
C ARG A 108 14.35 15.62 -10.69
N LYS A 109 15.08 16.20 -11.64
CA LYS A 109 14.50 16.75 -12.88
C LYS A 109 13.81 15.68 -13.72
N GLU A 110 14.42 14.50 -13.85
CA GLU A 110 13.84 13.38 -14.59
C GLU A 110 12.58 12.83 -13.91
N LEU A 111 12.61 12.66 -12.57
CA LEU A 111 11.44 12.23 -11.81
C LEU A 111 10.30 13.24 -11.88
N GLU A 112 10.58 14.54 -11.80
CA GLU A 112 9.59 15.61 -11.94
C GLU A 112 8.91 15.56 -13.32
N LYS A 113 9.71 15.48 -14.39
CA LYS A 113 9.22 15.37 -15.76
C LYS A 113 8.36 14.11 -15.96
N LEU A 114 8.87 12.97 -15.57
CA LEU A 114 8.16 11.69 -15.74
C LEU A 114 6.93 11.63 -14.84
N GLY A 115 7.03 12.10 -13.59
CA GLY A 115 5.90 12.20 -12.68
C GLY A 115 4.76 13.02 -13.27
N LYS A 116 5.05 14.18 -13.85
CA LYS A 116 4.05 15.00 -14.53
C LYS A 116 3.45 14.26 -15.75
N THR A 117 4.30 13.66 -16.61
CA THR A 117 3.83 12.94 -17.80
C THR A 117 2.86 11.79 -17.45
N TRP A 118 3.18 11.00 -16.42
CA TRP A 118 2.34 9.89 -15.97
C TRP A 118 1.10 10.33 -15.19
N SER A 119 1.15 11.51 -14.55
CA SER A 119 0.09 12.03 -13.68
C SER A 119 -0.96 12.84 -14.45
N ASP A 120 -0.56 13.63 -15.47
CA ASP A 120 -1.46 14.56 -16.18
C ASP A 120 -2.72 13.88 -16.77
N PRO A 121 -2.66 12.73 -17.44
CA PRO A 121 -3.88 12.11 -17.98
C PRO A 121 -4.89 11.71 -16.91
N ILE A 122 -4.45 11.41 -15.68
CA ILE A 122 -5.31 10.91 -14.59
C ILE A 122 -6.22 12.03 -14.02
N HIS A 123 -5.98 13.31 -14.33
CA HIS A 123 -6.92 14.38 -13.95
C HIS A 123 -8.36 14.11 -14.40
N GLY A 124 -8.55 13.44 -15.55
CA GLY A 124 -9.84 13.06 -16.09
C GLY A 124 -10.60 12.07 -15.21
N GLU A 125 -9.88 11.18 -14.52
CA GLU A 125 -10.47 10.12 -13.71
C GLU A 125 -11.13 10.65 -12.42
N ALA A 126 -10.89 11.89 -12.04
CA ALA A 126 -11.53 12.54 -10.89
C ALA A 126 -13.06 12.62 -10.99
N THR A 127 -13.64 12.38 -12.17
CA THR A 127 -15.09 12.43 -12.39
C THR A 127 -15.76 11.05 -12.41
N LEU A 128 -15.03 9.97 -12.12
CA LEU A 128 -15.58 8.63 -12.03
C LEU A 128 -16.61 8.53 -10.89
N THR A 129 -17.77 7.92 -11.20
CA THR A 129 -18.84 7.71 -10.23
C THR A 129 -19.29 6.25 -10.12
N ASN A 130 -18.55 5.32 -10.73
CA ASN A 130 -18.85 3.88 -10.78
C ASN A 130 -17.93 3.04 -9.87
N THR A 131 -16.99 3.65 -9.16
CA THR A 131 -16.07 3.00 -8.26
C THR A 131 -15.84 3.83 -6.99
N HIS A 132 -15.43 3.17 -5.90
CA HIS A 132 -14.96 3.85 -4.69
C HIS A 132 -13.45 4.11 -4.71
N ASP A 133 -12.71 3.61 -5.69
CA ASP A 133 -11.25 3.58 -5.70
C ASP A 133 -10.58 4.93 -5.99
N LEU A 134 -11.34 6.01 -6.03
CA LEU A 134 -10.84 7.37 -6.33
C LEU A 134 -9.70 7.80 -5.40
N GLY A 135 -9.67 7.32 -4.16
CA GLY A 135 -8.54 7.56 -3.27
C GLY A 135 -7.27 6.90 -3.78
N PHE A 136 -7.32 5.65 -4.23
CA PHE A 136 -6.20 4.92 -4.81
C PHE A 136 -5.74 5.50 -6.16
N ILE A 137 -6.70 5.96 -6.97
CA ILE A 137 -6.43 6.56 -8.28
C ILE A 137 -5.75 7.92 -8.14
N ILE A 138 -6.21 8.78 -7.21
CA ILE A 138 -5.87 10.21 -7.18
C ILE A 138 -4.79 10.54 -6.13
N MET A 139 -4.94 10.05 -4.87
CA MET A 139 -4.11 10.51 -3.75
C MET A 139 -2.62 10.17 -3.88
N PRO A 140 -2.20 9.00 -4.42
CA PRO A 140 -0.78 8.62 -4.45
C PRO A 140 0.12 9.62 -5.19
N HIS A 141 -0.41 10.37 -6.15
CA HIS A 141 0.38 11.30 -6.97
C HIS A 141 -0.10 12.76 -6.94
N MET A 142 -1.42 13.02 -6.85
CA MET A 142 -1.92 14.40 -6.83
C MET A 142 -1.61 15.09 -5.50
N ARG A 143 -1.71 14.36 -4.37
CA ARG A 143 -1.36 14.94 -3.07
C ARG A 143 0.12 15.36 -2.99
N PRO A 144 1.13 14.51 -3.26
CA PRO A 144 2.51 14.97 -3.26
C PRO A 144 2.81 16.02 -4.33
N ARG A 145 2.10 16.03 -5.46
CA ARG A 145 2.23 17.06 -6.48
C ARG A 145 1.80 18.44 -5.93
N TRP A 146 0.67 18.51 -5.23
CA TRP A 146 0.26 19.70 -4.50
C TRP A 146 1.23 20.08 -3.38
N GLU A 147 1.61 19.12 -2.53
CA GLU A 147 2.46 19.38 -1.35
C GLU A 147 3.92 19.76 -1.71
N LEU A 148 4.43 19.36 -2.86
CA LEU A 148 5.78 19.68 -3.33
C LEU A 148 5.85 20.96 -4.16
N PHE A 149 4.82 21.24 -4.97
CA PHE A 149 4.88 22.26 -6.00
C PHE A 149 3.76 23.31 -5.91
N HIS A 150 2.81 23.16 -4.97
CA HIS A 150 1.61 23.99 -4.87
C HIS A 150 0.82 24.03 -6.19
N ASP A 151 0.74 22.87 -6.87
CA ASP A 151 -0.01 22.71 -8.11
C ASP A 151 -1.52 22.75 -7.83
N GLU A 152 -2.14 23.91 -8.08
CA GLU A 152 -3.56 24.17 -7.84
C GLU A 152 -4.47 23.24 -8.66
N GLU A 153 -4.04 22.79 -9.84
CA GLU A 153 -4.80 21.85 -10.65
C GLU A 153 -4.85 20.47 -9.97
N ALA A 154 -3.75 20.04 -9.36
CA ALA A 154 -3.70 18.79 -8.58
C ALA A 154 -4.63 18.86 -7.37
N LEU A 155 -4.63 19.97 -6.61
CA LEU A 155 -5.56 20.17 -5.50
C LEU A 155 -7.03 20.21 -5.99
N GLY A 156 -7.29 20.92 -7.08
CA GLY A 156 -8.62 20.96 -7.71
C GLY A 156 -9.10 19.56 -8.13
N THR A 157 -8.19 18.70 -8.59
CA THR A 157 -8.48 17.31 -8.96
C THR A 157 -8.83 16.47 -7.73
N ILE A 158 -8.12 16.63 -6.62
CA ILE A 158 -8.43 15.95 -5.34
C ILE A 158 -9.85 16.34 -4.90
N VAL A 159 -10.20 17.63 -4.94
CA VAL A 159 -11.53 18.10 -4.53
C VAL A 159 -12.62 17.55 -5.46
N ARG A 160 -12.41 17.54 -6.78
CA ARG A 160 -13.36 16.96 -7.73
C ARG A 160 -13.56 15.47 -7.49
N ALA A 161 -12.48 14.71 -7.28
CA ALA A 161 -12.56 13.28 -7.00
C ALA A 161 -13.31 12.99 -5.68
N ALA A 162 -13.11 13.80 -4.66
CA ALA A 162 -13.85 13.68 -3.41
C ALA A 162 -15.36 13.92 -3.60
N GLU A 163 -15.73 14.91 -4.41
CA GLU A 163 -17.14 15.14 -4.77
C GLU A 163 -17.74 13.97 -5.54
N SER A 164 -17.00 13.43 -6.49
CA SER A 164 -17.44 12.24 -7.25
C SER A 164 -17.61 11.04 -6.33
N LEU A 165 -16.69 10.80 -5.40
CA LEU A 165 -16.79 9.73 -4.41
C LEU A 165 -17.99 9.95 -3.47
N TYR A 166 -18.24 11.19 -3.06
CA TYR A 166 -19.37 11.54 -2.21
C TYR A 166 -20.73 11.22 -2.86
N THR A 167 -20.86 11.30 -4.19
CA THR A 167 -22.11 10.92 -4.88
C THR A 167 -22.52 9.47 -4.63
N ARG A 168 -21.59 8.62 -4.21
CA ARG A 168 -21.82 7.21 -3.88
C ARG A 168 -22.23 6.98 -2.42
N PHE A 169 -22.32 8.03 -1.61
CA PHE A 169 -22.72 7.95 -0.21
C PHE A 169 -24.24 7.80 -0.08
N ASN A 170 -24.68 6.78 0.65
CA ASN A 170 -26.06 6.57 1.02
C ASN A 170 -26.26 6.83 2.53
N SER A 171 -27.11 7.79 2.87
CA SER A 171 -27.35 8.18 4.27
C SER A 171 -28.10 7.14 5.09
N THR A 172 -28.91 6.28 4.47
CA THR A 172 -29.64 5.19 5.15
C THR A 172 -28.69 4.08 5.56
N VAL A 173 -27.80 3.65 4.65
CA VAL A 173 -26.73 2.67 4.94
C VAL A 173 -25.66 3.31 5.81
N GLY A 174 -25.43 4.61 5.69
CA GLY A 174 -24.35 5.32 6.35
C GLY A 174 -22.97 4.97 5.76
N ALA A 175 -22.91 4.62 4.47
CA ALA A 175 -21.68 4.19 3.80
C ALA A 175 -21.62 4.68 2.34
N ILE A 176 -20.43 4.54 1.77
CA ILE A 176 -20.11 4.79 0.37
C ILE A 176 -20.17 3.45 -0.37
N ARG A 177 -20.92 3.40 -1.48
CA ARG A 177 -20.99 2.22 -2.35
C ARG A 177 -19.62 1.94 -2.96
N SER A 178 -19.16 0.69 -2.85
CA SER A 178 -17.89 0.28 -3.43
C SER A 178 -18.02 -0.07 -4.91
N TRP A 179 -18.87 -1.03 -5.21
CA TRP A 179 -19.13 -1.51 -6.56
C TRP A 179 -20.62 -1.44 -6.89
N ASP A 180 -20.94 -1.33 -8.17
CA ASP A 180 -22.32 -1.30 -8.65
C ASP A 180 -22.90 -2.72 -8.77
N GLU A 181 -22.01 -3.70 -9.03
CA GLU A 181 -22.35 -5.12 -9.12
C GLU A 181 -21.18 -6.00 -8.65
N LEU A 182 -21.48 -7.24 -8.28
CA LEU A 182 -20.51 -8.30 -8.03
C LEU A 182 -20.95 -9.57 -8.74
N THR A 183 -20.17 -9.97 -9.75
CA THR A 183 -20.41 -11.16 -10.55
C THR A 183 -19.29 -12.17 -10.34
N TRP A 184 -19.65 -13.45 -10.17
CA TRP A 184 -18.73 -14.55 -9.97
C TRP A 184 -19.07 -15.71 -10.88
N GLN A 185 -18.10 -16.61 -11.09
CA GLN A 185 -18.39 -17.91 -11.64
C GLN A 185 -19.16 -18.76 -10.59
N HIS A 186 -20.16 -19.48 -11.03
CA HIS A 186 -20.90 -20.46 -10.22
C HIS A 186 -21.53 -19.91 -8.91
N ALA A 187 -21.76 -18.59 -8.81
CA ALA A 187 -22.47 -17.99 -7.70
C ALA A 187 -23.51 -16.98 -8.19
N PRO A 188 -24.65 -16.80 -7.49
CA PRO A 188 -25.63 -15.78 -7.88
C PRO A 188 -24.98 -14.40 -7.92
N PRO A 189 -25.18 -13.61 -8.99
CA PRO A 189 -24.66 -12.26 -9.06
C PRO A 189 -25.41 -11.33 -8.11
N ILE A 190 -24.72 -10.31 -7.58
CA ILE A 190 -25.34 -9.17 -6.92
C ILE A 190 -25.42 -8.07 -7.98
N VAL A 191 -26.60 -7.77 -8.45
CA VAL A 191 -26.87 -6.77 -9.50
C VAL A 191 -28.09 -5.94 -9.13
N GLY A 192 -28.26 -4.76 -9.75
CA GLY A 192 -29.37 -3.85 -9.49
C GLY A 192 -29.13 -2.95 -8.28
N MET A 193 -28.78 -1.69 -8.58
CA MET A 193 -28.38 -0.69 -7.59
C MET A 193 -29.54 -0.21 -6.71
N ASP A 194 -30.77 -0.39 -7.13
CA ASP A 194 -31.97 -0.03 -6.38
C ASP A 194 -32.22 -1.00 -5.21
N ASP A 195 -31.82 -2.26 -5.38
CA ASP A 195 -32.03 -3.31 -4.40
C ASP A 195 -30.76 -3.70 -3.61
N ASN A 196 -29.60 -3.34 -4.12
CA ASN A 196 -28.31 -3.78 -3.59
C ASN A 196 -27.36 -2.62 -3.40
N PHE A 197 -26.61 -2.65 -2.31
CA PHE A 197 -25.62 -1.64 -1.97
C PHE A 197 -24.38 -2.34 -1.43
N ILE A 198 -23.37 -2.52 -2.29
CA ILE A 198 -22.16 -3.28 -2.01
C ILE A 198 -21.11 -2.37 -1.38
N VAL A 199 -20.59 -2.78 -0.22
CA VAL A 199 -19.48 -2.12 0.47
C VAL A 199 -18.38 -3.15 0.75
N ILE A 200 -17.13 -2.77 0.50
CA ILE A 200 -15.96 -3.61 0.82
C ILE A 200 -14.99 -2.88 1.75
N VAL A 201 -14.21 -3.65 2.50
CA VAL A 201 -13.29 -3.12 3.51
C VAL A 201 -12.22 -2.19 2.93
N ASP A 202 -11.84 -2.36 1.66
CA ASP A 202 -10.86 -1.56 0.91
C ASP A 202 -11.23 -0.07 0.88
N SER A 203 -12.53 0.23 0.93
CA SER A 203 -13.06 1.60 0.97
C SER A 203 -12.48 2.44 2.11
N MET A 204 -12.01 1.80 3.19
CA MET A 204 -11.37 2.52 4.31
C MET A 204 -10.14 3.34 3.86
N CYS A 205 -9.35 2.84 2.91
CA CYS A 205 -8.19 3.58 2.39
C CYS A 205 -8.56 4.73 1.44
N ASN A 206 -9.78 4.76 0.93
CA ASN A 206 -10.27 5.83 0.07
C ASN A 206 -10.86 7.03 0.86
N LEU A 207 -11.03 6.90 2.17
CA LEU A 207 -11.56 7.97 3.02
C LEU A 207 -10.58 9.14 3.21
N ASP A 208 -9.26 8.89 3.14
CA ASP A 208 -8.24 9.93 3.21
C ASP A 208 -8.46 11.03 2.16
N LEU A 209 -8.94 10.67 0.96
CA LEU A 209 -9.35 11.61 -0.09
C LEU A 209 -10.43 12.58 0.39
N LEU A 210 -11.46 12.09 1.06
CA LEU A 210 -12.57 12.90 1.52
C LEU A 210 -12.15 13.86 2.65
N TYR A 211 -11.38 13.37 3.61
CA TYR A 211 -10.85 14.19 4.70
C TYR A 211 -9.90 15.28 4.19
N TYR A 212 -8.98 14.90 3.29
CA TYR A 212 -8.03 15.85 2.71
C TYR A 212 -8.74 16.94 1.92
N ALA A 213 -9.70 16.56 1.08
CA ALA A 213 -10.51 17.52 0.32
C ALA A 213 -11.34 18.42 1.23
N ALA A 214 -11.95 17.89 2.29
CA ALA A 214 -12.70 18.68 3.27
C ALA A 214 -11.81 19.74 3.93
N ALA A 215 -10.62 19.36 4.38
CA ALA A 215 -9.66 20.25 5.04
C ALA A 215 -9.20 21.42 4.13
N HIS A 216 -9.05 21.17 2.82
CA HIS A 216 -8.56 22.18 1.87
C HIS A 216 -9.67 23.00 1.19
N SER A 217 -10.91 22.51 1.19
CA SER A 217 -12.05 23.20 0.53
C SER A 217 -13.08 23.76 1.48
N GLY A 218 -13.01 23.44 2.78
CA GLY A 218 -14.02 23.81 3.78
C GLY A 218 -15.34 23.03 3.67
N ARG A 219 -15.41 21.97 2.85
CA ARG A 219 -16.61 21.14 2.61
C ARG A 219 -16.74 20.05 3.66
N SER A 220 -17.19 20.39 4.86
CA SER A 220 -17.25 19.50 6.02
C SER A 220 -18.08 18.22 5.79
N TYR A 221 -19.11 18.26 4.94
CA TYR A 221 -19.95 17.11 4.64
C TYR A 221 -19.18 15.91 4.04
N LEU A 222 -18.03 16.16 3.38
CA LEU A 222 -17.14 15.09 2.88
C LEU A 222 -16.52 14.33 4.05
N ALA A 223 -16.02 15.05 5.05
CA ALA A 223 -15.46 14.45 6.27
C ALA A 223 -16.55 13.74 7.10
N ASP A 224 -17.76 14.30 7.16
CA ASP A 224 -18.89 13.70 7.85
C ASP A 224 -19.28 12.36 7.21
N ALA A 225 -19.35 12.31 5.87
CA ALA A 225 -19.63 11.07 5.13
C ALA A 225 -18.55 10.02 5.36
N ALA A 226 -17.28 10.39 5.31
CA ALA A 226 -16.15 9.51 5.60
C ALA A 226 -16.21 8.94 7.02
N THR A 227 -16.49 9.79 8.01
CA THR A 227 -16.62 9.39 9.43
C THR A 227 -17.79 8.42 9.64
N ARG A 228 -18.94 8.69 9.02
CA ARG A 228 -20.11 7.79 9.07
C ARG A 228 -19.81 6.46 8.40
N HIS A 229 -19.16 6.46 7.25
CA HIS A 229 -18.74 5.25 6.58
C HIS A 229 -17.82 4.39 7.48
N ALA A 230 -16.78 4.98 8.06
CA ALA A 230 -15.85 4.28 8.95
C ALA A 230 -16.56 3.65 10.15
N ARG A 231 -17.50 4.35 10.78
CA ARG A 231 -18.32 3.81 11.88
C ARG A 231 -19.24 2.68 11.45
N THR A 232 -19.80 2.74 10.24
CA THR A 232 -20.60 1.65 9.68
C THR A 232 -19.75 0.40 9.51
N LEU A 233 -18.52 0.52 8.99
CA LEU A 233 -17.65 -0.63 8.77
C LEU A 233 -17.16 -1.27 10.08
N ILE A 234 -16.96 -0.53 11.18
CA ILE A 234 -16.68 -1.13 12.49
C ILE A 234 -17.78 -2.15 12.85
N LYS A 235 -19.05 -1.78 12.63
CA LYS A 235 -20.21 -2.60 13.00
C LYS A 235 -20.48 -3.75 12.04
N THR A 236 -20.10 -3.63 10.80
CA THR A 236 -20.56 -4.52 9.71
C THR A 236 -19.46 -5.35 9.09
N HIS A 237 -18.22 -4.89 9.07
CA HIS A 237 -17.09 -5.57 8.46
C HIS A 237 -16.10 -6.14 9.47
N LEU A 238 -16.00 -5.56 10.68
CA LEU A 238 -15.11 -6.09 11.71
C LEU A 238 -15.78 -7.22 12.49
N ARG A 239 -15.03 -8.30 12.70
CA ARG A 239 -15.45 -9.46 13.47
C ARG A 239 -14.60 -9.53 14.74
N SER A 240 -15.25 -9.56 15.89
CA SER A 240 -14.60 -9.78 17.19
C SER A 240 -14.05 -11.20 17.26
N GLU A 241 -12.82 -11.35 17.75
CA GLU A 241 -12.11 -12.62 17.91
C GLU A 241 -11.85 -12.93 19.41
N PRO A 242 -12.89 -13.16 20.23
CA PRO A 242 -12.75 -13.26 21.68
C PRO A 242 -11.98 -14.50 22.14
N SER A 243 -11.87 -15.54 21.30
CA SER A 243 -11.11 -16.75 21.57
C SER A 243 -9.61 -16.60 21.30
N ARG A 244 -9.18 -15.48 20.74
CA ARG A 244 -7.79 -15.19 20.37
C ARG A 244 -7.23 -14.07 21.24
N SER A 245 -5.98 -14.19 21.63
CA SER A 245 -5.24 -13.16 22.33
C SER A 245 -3.80 -13.09 21.85
N ARG A 246 -3.19 -11.91 21.96
CA ARG A 246 -1.77 -11.74 21.68
C ARG A 246 -1.06 -11.17 22.90
N PRO A 247 0.06 -11.75 23.38
CA PRO A 247 0.76 -11.28 24.57
C PRO A 247 1.06 -9.78 24.53
N GLY A 248 0.82 -9.08 25.63
CA GLY A 248 1.04 -7.63 25.75
C GLY A 248 -0.07 -6.75 25.17
N TYR A 249 -1.17 -7.33 24.68
CA TYR A 249 -2.35 -6.59 24.27
C TYR A 249 -3.59 -7.07 25.04
N ALA A 250 -4.25 -6.13 25.73
CA ALA A 250 -5.42 -6.44 26.57
C ALA A 250 -6.77 -6.23 25.87
N GLY A 251 -6.76 -5.63 24.66
CA GLY A 251 -7.96 -5.37 23.87
C GLY A 251 -8.48 -6.60 23.13
N THR A 252 -9.69 -6.50 22.61
CA THR A 252 -10.27 -7.50 21.70
C THR A 252 -9.61 -7.41 20.33
N LEU A 253 -9.24 -8.55 19.73
CA LEU A 253 -8.73 -8.62 18.38
C LEU A 253 -9.87 -8.53 17.36
N TYR A 254 -9.62 -7.90 16.22
CA TYR A 254 -10.59 -7.83 15.12
C TYR A 254 -10.02 -8.40 13.83
N SER A 255 -10.74 -9.36 13.23
CA SER A 255 -10.59 -9.75 11.84
C SER A 255 -11.57 -8.98 10.95
N SER A 256 -11.30 -8.92 9.65
CA SER A 256 -12.19 -8.24 8.68
C SER A 256 -12.95 -9.23 7.80
N GLY A 257 -14.25 -9.00 7.60
CA GLY A 257 -15.01 -9.49 6.48
C GLY A 257 -14.72 -8.61 5.25
N HIS A 258 -14.85 -9.19 4.06
CA HIS A 258 -14.47 -8.45 2.84
C HIS A 258 -15.65 -7.64 2.29
N VAL A 259 -16.74 -8.30 1.90
CA VAL A 259 -17.89 -7.72 1.19
C VAL A 259 -19.15 -7.82 2.04
N VAL A 260 -19.87 -6.72 2.16
CA VAL A 260 -21.23 -6.68 2.75
C VAL A 260 -22.16 -6.03 1.75
N ASN A 261 -23.27 -6.72 1.43
CA ASN A 261 -24.34 -6.19 0.62
C ASN A 261 -25.50 -5.74 1.51
N PHE A 262 -25.95 -4.52 1.34
CA PHE A 262 -27.02 -3.89 2.09
C PHE A 262 -28.26 -3.65 1.22
N SER A 263 -29.40 -3.48 1.84
CA SER A 263 -30.54 -2.81 1.26
C SER A 263 -30.29 -1.29 1.26
N PRO A 264 -30.28 -0.60 0.12
CA PRO A 264 -30.09 0.85 0.08
C PRO A 264 -31.28 1.62 0.70
N VAL A 265 -32.45 0.96 0.84
CA VAL A 265 -33.69 1.54 1.34
C VAL A 265 -33.81 1.45 2.86
N THR A 266 -33.45 0.28 3.45
CA THR A 266 -33.59 0.03 4.89
C THR A 266 -32.27 0.11 5.64
N GLY A 267 -31.14 -0.03 4.97
CA GLY A 267 -29.81 -0.11 5.59
C GLY A 267 -29.49 -1.51 6.16
N ASP A 268 -30.39 -2.47 6.04
CA ASP A 268 -30.19 -3.83 6.56
C ASP A 268 -29.16 -4.60 5.73
N ILE A 269 -28.39 -5.45 6.42
CA ILE A 269 -27.48 -6.39 5.76
C ILE A 269 -28.30 -7.51 5.10
N LYS A 270 -28.13 -7.67 3.80
CA LYS A 270 -28.74 -8.75 3.01
C LYS A 270 -27.87 -10.01 3.01
N GLU A 271 -26.57 -9.83 2.81
CA GLU A 271 -25.62 -10.95 2.74
C GLU A 271 -24.18 -10.47 2.93
N ARG A 272 -23.29 -11.43 3.24
CA ARG A 272 -21.84 -11.24 3.30
C ARG A 272 -21.17 -12.13 2.28
N ARG A 273 -20.09 -11.64 1.65
CA ARG A 273 -19.31 -12.39 0.67
C ARG A 273 -17.82 -12.04 0.76
N THR A 274 -17.02 -12.71 -0.04
CA THR A 274 -15.65 -12.28 -0.38
C THR A 274 -15.48 -12.27 -1.88
N ALA A 275 -14.71 -11.36 -2.43
CA ALA A 275 -14.39 -11.32 -3.86
C ALA A 275 -12.98 -11.86 -4.13
N GLN A 276 -12.00 -11.46 -3.35
CA GLN A 276 -10.60 -11.87 -3.49
C GLN A 276 -10.17 -12.91 -2.45
N GLY A 277 -10.80 -12.96 -1.28
CA GLY A 277 -10.46 -13.90 -0.20
C GLY A 277 -10.86 -15.34 -0.49
N TYR A 278 -10.41 -16.26 0.35
CA TYR A 278 -10.64 -17.69 0.21
C TYR A 278 -12.12 -18.06 0.39
N SER A 279 -12.74 -17.55 1.45
CA SER A 279 -14.16 -17.78 1.75
C SER A 279 -14.81 -16.56 2.42
N THR A 280 -16.13 -16.55 2.55
CA THR A 280 -16.87 -15.46 3.21
C THR A 280 -16.41 -15.23 4.66
N ASP A 281 -16.07 -16.30 5.38
CA ASP A 281 -15.66 -16.25 6.78
C ASP A 281 -14.14 -16.20 6.97
N SER A 282 -13.37 -16.32 5.88
CA SER A 282 -11.91 -16.20 5.93
C SER A 282 -11.47 -14.75 6.13
N THR A 283 -10.21 -14.57 6.46
CA THR A 283 -9.56 -13.26 6.56
C THR A 283 -8.56 -13.07 5.43
N TRP A 284 -9.03 -12.45 4.36
CA TRP A 284 -8.18 -12.01 3.27
C TRP A 284 -7.14 -10.99 3.78
N SER A 285 -5.85 -11.33 3.67
CA SER A 285 -4.79 -10.57 4.34
C SER A 285 -4.69 -9.11 3.89
N ARG A 286 -4.90 -8.83 2.59
CA ARG A 286 -4.89 -7.46 2.08
C ARG A 286 -6.10 -6.65 2.53
N GLY A 287 -7.29 -7.26 2.63
CA GLY A 287 -8.46 -6.61 3.20
C GLY A 287 -8.23 -6.21 4.67
N GLN A 288 -7.63 -7.10 5.46
CA GLN A 288 -7.19 -6.78 6.83
C GLN A 288 -6.20 -5.61 6.85
N ALA A 289 -5.23 -5.60 5.94
CA ALA A 289 -4.23 -4.55 5.82
C ALA A 289 -4.83 -3.19 5.42
N TRP A 290 -5.80 -3.18 4.50
CA TRP A 290 -6.54 -1.97 4.14
C TRP A 290 -7.30 -1.38 5.33
N GLY A 291 -7.91 -2.24 6.15
CA GLY A 291 -8.56 -1.81 7.39
C GLY A 291 -7.57 -1.16 8.37
N ILE A 292 -6.40 -1.76 8.61
CA ILE A 292 -5.36 -1.20 9.49
C ILE A 292 -4.95 0.19 9.01
N LEU A 293 -4.60 0.31 7.72
CA LEU A 293 -4.15 1.58 7.14
C LEU A 293 -5.26 2.64 7.16
N GLY A 294 -6.47 2.26 6.73
CA GLY A 294 -7.60 3.19 6.65
C GLY A 294 -8.07 3.70 8.00
N TYR A 295 -8.19 2.84 9.03
CA TYR A 295 -8.55 3.29 10.37
C TYR A 295 -7.45 4.12 11.04
N ALA A 296 -6.17 3.79 10.84
CA ALA A 296 -5.07 4.60 11.34
C ALA A 296 -5.08 6.02 10.73
N GLN A 297 -5.35 6.14 9.43
CA GLN A 297 -5.53 7.43 8.76
C GLN A 297 -6.78 8.17 9.25
N THR A 298 -7.90 7.47 9.39
CA THR A 298 -9.17 8.05 9.88
C THR A 298 -9.01 8.63 11.28
N TYR A 299 -8.31 7.93 12.18
CA TYR A 299 -7.98 8.49 13.50
C TYR A 299 -7.15 9.77 13.38
N GLY A 300 -6.15 9.80 12.52
CA GLY A 300 -5.31 10.99 12.30
C GLY A 300 -6.11 12.24 11.91
N TRP A 301 -7.23 12.07 11.20
CA TRP A 301 -8.13 13.16 10.82
C TRP A 301 -9.14 13.55 11.90
N THR A 302 -9.65 12.57 12.64
CA THR A 302 -10.81 12.77 13.52
C THR A 302 -10.47 12.88 15.01
N GLY A 303 -9.36 12.25 15.44
CA GLY A 303 -9.04 12.07 16.85
C GLY A 303 -10.01 11.13 17.60
N ASP A 304 -10.94 10.47 16.89
CA ASP A 304 -11.93 9.57 17.49
C ASP A 304 -11.29 8.24 17.89
N THR A 305 -11.29 7.96 19.19
CA THR A 305 -10.62 6.79 19.78
C THR A 305 -11.15 5.46 19.31
N ASP A 306 -12.41 5.36 18.86
CA ASP A 306 -12.98 4.12 18.32
C ASP A 306 -12.19 3.66 17.07
N PHE A 307 -11.72 4.61 16.25
CA PHE A 307 -10.92 4.30 15.07
C PHE A 307 -9.49 3.89 15.42
N LEU A 308 -8.89 4.48 16.47
CA LEU A 308 -7.59 4.05 16.98
C LEU A 308 -7.67 2.63 17.53
N GLU A 309 -8.71 2.33 18.33
CA GLU A 309 -8.94 1.00 18.88
C GLU A 309 -9.17 -0.04 17.78
N ALA A 310 -9.98 0.29 16.77
CA ALA A 310 -10.19 -0.59 15.62
C ALA A 310 -8.87 -0.86 14.86
N ALA A 311 -8.08 0.16 14.58
CA ALA A 311 -6.79 0.00 13.90
C ALA A 311 -5.81 -0.85 14.72
N CYS A 312 -5.72 -0.62 16.04
CA CYS A 312 -4.90 -1.42 16.95
C CYS A 312 -5.35 -2.88 16.99
N ALA A 313 -6.65 -3.13 17.17
CA ALA A 313 -7.21 -4.47 17.24
C ALA A 313 -6.99 -5.29 15.96
N MET A 314 -7.12 -4.63 14.80
CA MET A 314 -6.84 -5.24 13.49
C MET A 314 -5.34 -5.50 13.29
N ALA A 315 -4.47 -4.59 13.71
CA ALA A 315 -3.02 -4.75 13.61
C ALA A 315 -2.53 -5.89 14.52
N GLU A 316 -3.06 -6.02 15.75
CA GLU A 316 -2.75 -7.11 16.65
C GLU A 316 -3.20 -8.47 16.12
N TYR A 317 -4.38 -8.53 15.50
CA TYR A 317 -4.83 -9.74 14.81
C TYR A 317 -3.90 -10.10 13.65
N PHE A 318 -3.52 -9.14 12.82
CA PHE A 318 -2.60 -9.35 11.70
C PHE A 318 -1.26 -9.91 12.17
N LEU A 319 -0.64 -9.29 13.18
CA LEU A 319 0.63 -9.74 13.75
C LEU A 319 0.51 -11.14 14.37
N LEU A 320 -0.59 -11.42 15.11
CA LEU A 320 -0.85 -12.75 15.65
C LEU A 320 -0.88 -13.80 14.54
N ARG A 321 -1.56 -13.52 13.41
CA ARG A 321 -1.67 -14.47 12.29
C ARG A 321 -0.33 -14.71 11.59
N LEU A 322 0.55 -13.70 11.53
CA LEU A 322 1.93 -13.89 11.07
C LEU A 322 2.73 -14.76 12.04
N GLU A 323 2.67 -14.47 13.34
CA GLU A 323 3.46 -15.16 14.38
C GLU A 323 3.03 -16.62 14.57
N THR A 324 1.74 -16.92 14.41
CA THR A 324 1.16 -18.25 14.65
C THR A 324 0.80 -19.01 13.35
N GLY A 325 1.20 -18.48 12.19
CA GLY A 325 0.96 -19.12 10.91
C GLY A 325 1.69 -20.46 10.74
N ASP A 326 1.28 -21.22 9.72
CA ASP A 326 1.88 -22.52 9.42
C ASP A 326 3.42 -22.41 9.28
N PRO A 327 4.22 -23.33 9.88
CA PRO A 327 5.68 -23.35 9.70
C PRO A 327 6.16 -23.38 8.25
N ALA A 328 5.38 -23.93 7.32
CA ALA A 328 5.70 -23.96 5.88
C ALA A 328 5.87 -22.57 5.24
N VAL A 329 5.48 -21.50 5.95
CA VAL A 329 5.77 -20.13 5.51
C VAL A 329 7.25 -19.75 5.64
N GLU A 330 8.06 -20.48 6.39
CA GLU A 330 9.47 -20.19 6.59
C GLU A 330 10.35 -20.98 5.63
N ILE A 331 11.36 -20.31 5.09
CA ILE A 331 12.40 -20.94 4.30
C ILE A 331 13.78 -20.61 4.92
N PRO A 332 14.79 -21.44 4.72
CA PRO A 332 16.17 -21.11 5.13
C PRO A 332 16.62 -19.80 4.46
N ALA A 333 17.27 -18.93 5.24
CA ALA A 333 17.86 -17.71 4.69
C ALA A 333 19.00 -18.07 3.71
N PRO A 334 19.14 -17.35 2.58
CA PRO A 334 20.13 -17.66 1.55
C PRO A 334 21.57 -17.37 1.98
N ASP A 335 21.77 -16.68 3.12
CA ASP A 335 23.08 -16.30 3.66
C ASP A 335 23.82 -17.44 4.40
N GLY A 336 23.22 -18.62 4.52
CA GLY A 336 23.81 -19.76 5.23
C GLY A 336 23.89 -19.59 6.74
N SER A 337 23.23 -18.60 7.34
CA SER A 337 23.24 -18.32 8.78
C SER A 337 22.50 -19.34 9.64
N GLY A 338 21.72 -20.23 9.02
CA GLY A 338 20.84 -21.18 9.73
C GLY A 338 19.53 -20.56 10.24
N ARG A 339 19.31 -19.25 10.07
CA ARG A 339 18.03 -18.60 10.36
C ARG A 339 17.00 -18.86 9.27
N THR A 340 15.73 -18.60 9.57
CA THR A 340 14.62 -18.65 8.60
C THR A 340 14.12 -17.25 8.25
N ILE A 341 13.52 -17.11 7.08
CA ILE A 341 12.87 -15.90 6.58
C ILE A 341 11.48 -16.24 6.05
N GLY A 342 10.62 -15.24 5.86
CA GLY A 342 9.28 -15.37 5.29
C GLY A 342 8.16 -15.41 6.33
N ARG A 343 8.47 -15.51 7.64
CA ARG A 343 7.45 -15.53 8.72
C ARG A 343 6.53 -14.31 8.66
N PHE A 344 7.11 -13.12 8.44
CA PHE A 344 6.39 -11.85 8.42
C PHE A 344 5.97 -11.40 7.02
N VAL A 345 6.12 -12.25 5.99
CA VAL A 345 5.50 -12.04 4.68
C VAL A 345 4.13 -12.70 4.70
N PRO A 346 3.02 -11.96 4.68
CA PRO A 346 1.70 -12.54 4.84
C PRO A 346 1.35 -13.50 3.70
N VAL A 347 0.62 -14.56 4.03
CA VAL A 347 -0.11 -15.37 3.04
C VAL A 347 -1.25 -14.55 2.47
N TRP A 348 -1.73 -14.90 1.26
CA TRP A 348 -2.78 -14.15 0.56
C TRP A 348 -4.12 -14.12 1.32
N ASP A 349 -4.40 -15.17 2.08
CA ASP A 349 -5.55 -15.27 2.99
C ASP A 349 -5.13 -16.13 4.19
N PHE A 350 -5.40 -15.66 5.40
CA PHE A 350 -4.92 -16.30 6.63
C PHE A 350 -5.60 -17.65 6.93
N ASP A 351 -6.71 -17.94 6.30
CA ASP A 351 -7.51 -19.13 6.54
C ASP A 351 -7.56 -20.06 5.31
N ALA A 352 -6.90 -19.66 4.20
CA ALA A 352 -6.78 -20.52 3.04
C ALA A 352 -5.85 -21.72 3.32
N PRO A 353 -6.21 -22.93 2.88
CA PRO A 353 -5.31 -24.06 2.93
C PRO A 353 -4.11 -23.85 2.00
N ILE A 354 -2.99 -24.50 2.32
CA ILE A 354 -1.84 -24.56 1.42
C ILE A 354 -2.22 -25.51 0.28
N GLU A 355 -2.24 -25.02 -0.96
CA GLU A 355 -2.59 -25.81 -2.13
C GLU A 355 -1.36 -26.54 -2.69
N GLY A 356 -1.43 -27.87 -2.81
CA GLY A 356 -0.37 -28.72 -3.40
C GLY A 356 0.91 -28.80 -2.57
N ASP A 357 2.00 -29.26 -3.20
CA ASP A 357 3.31 -29.45 -2.57
C ASP A 357 4.21 -28.19 -2.64
N GLY A 358 3.66 -27.06 -3.14
CA GLY A 358 4.39 -25.80 -3.28
C GLY A 358 4.38 -24.96 -2.01
N PRO A 359 5.22 -23.90 -1.94
CA PRO A 359 5.18 -22.95 -0.83
C PRO A 359 3.82 -22.21 -0.81
N PRO A 360 3.34 -21.77 0.38
CA PRO A 360 2.12 -21.00 0.50
C PRO A 360 2.17 -19.73 -0.36
N LEU A 361 1.07 -19.41 -1.05
CA LEU A 361 0.96 -18.15 -1.79
C LEU A 361 1.03 -16.96 -0.84
N ARG A 362 1.86 -15.98 -1.19
CA ARG A 362 2.10 -14.76 -0.41
C ARG A 362 1.35 -13.57 -1.00
N ASP A 363 1.21 -12.55 -0.19
CA ASP A 363 0.78 -11.24 -0.66
C ASP A 363 1.63 -10.12 -0.04
N THR A 364 2.73 -9.78 -0.70
CA THR A 364 3.62 -8.68 -0.28
C THR A 364 2.89 -7.34 -0.21
N SER A 365 1.85 -7.13 -1.02
CA SER A 365 1.07 -5.88 -0.96
C SER A 365 0.31 -5.75 0.36
N ALA A 366 -0.20 -6.84 0.91
CA ALA A 366 -0.83 -6.86 2.23
C ALA A 366 0.17 -6.49 3.32
N GLY A 367 1.38 -7.06 3.27
CA GLY A 367 2.46 -6.72 4.21
C GLY A 367 2.83 -5.24 4.17
N MET A 368 3.02 -4.70 2.97
CA MET A 368 3.41 -3.29 2.81
C MET A 368 2.31 -2.32 3.23
N ALA A 369 1.05 -2.60 2.93
CA ALA A 369 -0.07 -1.77 3.38
C ALA A 369 -0.21 -1.81 4.92
N ALA A 370 -0.15 -3.00 5.53
CA ALA A 370 -0.21 -3.17 6.99
C ALA A 370 0.95 -2.45 7.68
N ALA A 371 2.18 -2.55 7.16
CA ALA A 371 3.36 -1.88 7.72
C ALA A 371 3.20 -0.35 7.70
N ASN A 372 2.66 0.23 6.62
CA ASN A 372 2.36 1.67 6.57
C ASN A 372 1.31 2.06 7.62
N GLY A 373 0.24 1.27 7.78
CA GLY A 373 -0.76 1.51 8.81
C GLY A 373 -0.18 1.43 10.22
N MET A 374 0.64 0.41 10.50
CA MET A 374 1.32 0.26 11.79
C MET A 374 2.32 1.38 12.07
N LEU A 375 3.00 1.92 11.05
CA LEU A 375 3.89 3.07 11.22
C LEU A 375 3.11 4.34 11.60
N ILE A 376 1.92 4.55 11.02
CA ILE A 376 1.00 5.63 11.42
C ILE A 376 0.54 5.43 12.87
N LEU A 377 0.17 4.20 13.25
CA LEU A 377 -0.19 3.87 14.62
C LEU A 377 0.95 4.15 15.61
N ALA A 378 2.17 3.75 15.26
CA ALA A 378 3.36 4.02 16.08
C ALA A 378 3.55 5.52 16.30
N GLN A 379 3.52 6.33 15.23
CA GLN A 379 3.62 7.78 15.30
C GLN A 379 2.52 8.39 16.19
N THR A 380 1.29 7.96 16.01
CA THR A 380 0.13 8.40 16.77
C THR A 380 0.30 8.10 18.26
N LEU A 381 0.66 6.87 18.60
CA LEU A 381 0.80 6.42 19.99
C LEU A 381 1.99 7.09 20.71
N TYR A 382 3.08 7.33 20.00
CA TYR A 382 4.18 8.14 20.52
C TYR A 382 3.72 9.57 20.81
N GLY A 383 2.95 10.18 19.90
CA GLY A 383 2.35 11.51 20.10
C GLY A 383 1.40 11.59 21.30
N LEU A 384 0.73 10.47 21.62
CA LEU A 384 -0.13 10.33 22.81
C LEU A 384 0.65 9.94 24.08
N GLY A 385 1.98 9.84 24.05
CA GLY A 385 2.82 9.42 25.18
C GLY A 385 2.76 7.93 25.51
N ARG A 386 2.14 7.10 24.66
CA ARG A 386 2.01 5.65 24.84
C ARG A 386 3.23 4.93 24.22
N GLN A 387 4.41 5.10 24.83
CA GLN A 387 5.70 4.69 24.27
C GLN A 387 5.77 3.19 23.95
N ASP A 388 5.39 2.32 24.89
CA ASP A 388 5.47 0.86 24.70
C ASP A 388 4.54 0.38 23.56
N SER A 389 3.33 0.95 23.47
CA SER A 389 2.40 0.64 22.40
C SER A 389 2.91 1.14 21.05
N GLY A 390 3.49 2.35 21.00
CA GLY A 390 4.13 2.89 19.80
C GLY A 390 5.29 2.02 19.32
N ALA A 391 6.18 1.62 20.23
CA ALA A 391 7.31 0.75 19.94
C ALA A 391 6.86 -0.61 19.36
N ARG A 392 5.79 -1.18 19.90
CA ARG A 392 5.21 -2.45 19.48
C ARG A 392 4.79 -2.44 18.00
N TYR A 393 4.11 -1.38 17.54
CA TYR A 393 3.69 -1.27 16.13
C TYR A 393 4.85 -0.88 15.21
N LEU A 394 5.79 -0.08 15.68
CA LEU A 394 7.01 0.20 14.93
C LEU A 394 7.81 -1.08 14.69
N GLU A 395 8.02 -1.88 15.74
CA GLU A 395 8.72 -3.18 15.63
C GLU A 395 8.00 -4.14 14.67
N GLY A 396 6.67 -4.24 14.78
CA GLY A 396 5.87 -5.06 13.87
C GLY A 396 6.02 -4.62 12.41
N ALA A 397 5.92 -3.32 12.14
CA ALA A 397 6.10 -2.75 10.81
C ALA A 397 7.50 -3.02 10.25
N LEU A 398 8.54 -2.80 11.06
CA LEU A 398 9.93 -3.04 10.64
C LEU A 398 10.20 -4.52 10.34
N LYS A 399 9.68 -5.46 11.16
CA LYS A 399 9.79 -6.90 10.92
C LYS A 399 9.13 -7.31 9.61
N ILE A 400 7.92 -6.81 9.32
CA ILE A 400 7.20 -7.10 8.06
C ILE A 400 8.04 -6.61 6.88
N VAL A 401 8.55 -5.39 6.92
CA VAL A 401 9.32 -4.82 5.81
C VAL A 401 10.67 -5.53 5.65
N GLN A 402 11.38 -5.80 6.74
CA GLN A 402 12.65 -6.49 6.70
C GLN A 402 12.51 -7.89 6.09
N ASP A 403 11.57 -8.69 6.60
CA ASP A 403 11.34 -10.05 6.13
C ASP A 403 10.84 -10.07 4.66
N THR A 404 10.02 -9.08 4.27
CA THR A 404 9.61 -8.90 2.87
C THR A 404 10.80 -8.57 1.96
N LEU A 405 11.71 -7.72 2.38
CA LEU A 405 12.92 -7.40 1.61
C LEU A 405 13.86 -8.61 1.49
N GLU A 406 13.97 -9.43 2.54
CA GLU A 406 14.81 -10.62 2.52
C GLU A 406 14.20 -11.76 1.68
N TYR A 407 12.87 -11.92 1.71
CA TYR A 407 12.16 -13.01 1.03
C TYR A 407 11.77 -12.65 -0.41
N SER A 408 11.32 -11.42 -0.67
CA SER A 408 10.61 -11.06 -1.90
C SER A 408 11.26 -9.94 -2.73
N LEU A 409 12.35 -9.32 -2.27
CA LEU A 409 13.05 -8.33 -3.09
C LEU A 409 13.60 -9.01 -4.34
N ALA A 410 13.26 -8.52 -5.52
CA ALA A 410 13.75 -9.07 -6.77
C ALA A 410 15.28 -9.11 -6.80
N VAL A 411 15.84 -10.27 -7.17
CA VAL A 411 17.29 -10.48 -7.25
C VAL A 411 17.89 -9.70 -8.43
N GLU A 412 17.09 -9.49 -9.46
CA GLU A 412 17.42 -8.68 -10.64
C GLU A 412 17.54 -7.21 -10.21
N LYS A 413 18.73 -6.65 -10.31
CA LYS A 413 19.06 -5.29 -9.87
C LYS A 413 19.20 -4.33 -11.06
N ALA A 414 18.98 -3.06 -10.79
CA ALA A 414 19.24 -1.97 -11.71
C ALA A 414 20.08 -0.88 -11.03
N CYS A 415 20.89 -0.17 -11.82
CA CYS A 415 21.64 1.02 -11.39
C CYS A 415 21.29 2.21 -12.28
N LEU A 416 21.63 3.42 -11.82
CA LEU A 416 21.40 4.66 -12.56
C LEU A 416 22.59 4.95 -13.46
N GLU A 417 22.34 5.11 -14.76
CA GLU A 417 23.34 5.48 -15.75
C GLU A 417 22.82 6.54 -16.72
N PHE A 418 23.75 7.26 -17.35
CA PHE A 418 23.41 8.14 -18.47
C PHE A 418 23.32 7.33 -19.75
N GLY A 419 22.16 7.32 -20.38
CA GLY A 419 21.96 6.71 -21.69
C GLY A 419 22.71 7.46 -22.80
N GLN A 420 22.75 6.88 -24.01
CA GLN A 420 23.37 7.50 -25.19
C GLN A 420 22.72 8.84 -25.58
N ASP A 421 21.47 9.06 -25.18
CA ASP A 421 20.72 10.31 -25.35
C ASP A 421 21.05 11.38 -24.29
N GLY A 422 22.00 11.10 -23.40
CA GLY A 422 22.43 11.99 -22.31
C GLY A 422 21.42 12.09 -21.16
N LYS A 423 20.38 11.25 -21.12
CA LYS A 423 19.39 11.24 -20.05
C LYS A 423 19.70 10.16 -19.04
N LEU A 424 19.48 10.47 -17.75
CA LEU A 424 19.59 9.50 -16.67
C LEU A 424 18.52 8.42 -16.82
N THR A 425 18.90 7.15 -16.77
CA THR A 425 18.01 6.01 -16.87
C THR A 425 18.44 4.90 -15.91
N GLY A 426 17.58 3.89 -15.70
CA GLY A 426 17.95 2.66 -15.02
C GLY A 426 18.40 1.62 -16.04
N VAL A 427 19.51 0.95 -15.77
CA VAL A 427 20.00 -0.19 -16.54
C VAL A 427 20.12 -1.42 -15.65
N ASP A 428 19.96 -2.62 -16.22
CA ASP A 428 20.18 -3.86 -15.49
C ASP A 428 21.65 -4.03 -15.11
N VAL A 429 21.93 -4.44 -13.88
CA VAL A 429 23.29 -4.73 -13.41
C VAL A 429 23.83 -5.98 -14.10
N ASP A 430 22.98 -7.01 -14.22
CA ASP A 430 23.28 -8.26 -14.91
C ASP A 430 22.56 -8.25 -16.26
N GLU A 431 23.32 -8.30 -17.35
CA GLU A 431 22.79 -8.25 -18.71
C GLU A 431 21.77 -9.37 -18.96
N GLY A 432 20.58 -8.99 -19.42
CA GLY A 432 19.47 -9.92 -19.71
C GLY A 432 18.67 -10.38 -18.48
N ALA A 433 19.03 -9.96 -17.27
CA ALA A 433 18.30 -10.28 -16.05
C ALA A 433 17.38 -9.11 -15.66
N THR A 434 16.18 -9.06 -16.23
CA THR A 434 15.21 -7.99 -15.98
C THR A 434 14.02 -8.48 -15.15
N PHE A 435 13.71 -7.72 -14.11
CA PHE A 435 12.42 -7.77 -13.41
C PHE A 435 12.02 -6.33 -13.11
N GLU A 436 10.98 -5.81 -13.77
CA GLU A 436 10.59 -4.40 -13.68
C GLU A 436 10.04 -4.00 -12.31
N GLY A 437 9.33 -4.92 -11.63
CA GLY A 437 8.88 -4.71 -10.25
C GLY A 437 10.04 -4.72 -9.24
N ILE A 438 9.77 -4.19 -8.05
CA ILE A 438 10.71 -4.20 -6.92
C ILE A 438 10.53 -5.47 -6.10
N LEU A 439 9.27 -5.78 -5.73
CA LEU A 439 8.89 -6.94 -4.94
C LEU A 439 8.25 -8.03 -5.82
N LYS A 440 8.54 -9.27 -5.47
CA LYS A 440 7.88 -10.49 -5.96
C LYS A 440 6.80 -10.96 -4.98
N ASN A 441 6.14 -12.07 -5.27
CA ASN A 441 5.26 -12.81 -4.36
C ASN A 441 4.06 -12.01 -3.83
N ALA A 442 3.39 -11.27 -4.71
CA ALA A 442 2.08 -10.70 -4.45
C ALA A 442 0.97 -11.55 -5.05
N THR A 443 -0.24 -11.45 -4.51
CA THR A 443 -1.43 -12.14 -5.00
C THR A 443 -2.62 -11.19 -5.06
N VAL A 444 -3.08 -10.84 -6.26
CA VAL A 444 -4.27 -10.01 -6.44
C VAL A 444 -5.51 -10.77 -5.99
N CYS A 445 -5.70 -12.00 -6.49
CA CYS A 445 -6.86 -12.83 -6.22
C CYS A 445 -6.54 -14.31 -6.46
N ASN A 446 -6.83 -15.17 -5.47
CA ASN A 446 -6.79 -16.62 -5.63
C ASN A 446 -8.14 -17.29 -5.27
N ASN A 447 -9.23 -16.52 -5.24
CA ASN A 447 -10.56 -17.05 -4.99
C ASN A 447 -10.96 -18.05 -6.07
N SER A 448 -11.51 -19.20 -5.68
CA SER A 448 -11.91 -20.26 -6.61
C SER A 448 -13.09 -19.88 -7.52
N LEU A 449 -13.89 -18.90 -7.12
CA LEU A 449 -15.04 -18.38 -7.86
C LEU A 449 -14.67 -17.22 -8.79
N ALA A 450 -13.44 -16.69 -8.72
CA ALA A 450 -13.01 -15.61 -9.60
C ALA A 450 -12.89 -16.07 -11.06
N TYR A 451 -13.25 -15.21 -11.99
CA TYR A 451 -13.07 -15.48 -13.43
C TYR A 451 -11.62 -15.75 -13.81
N LYS A 452 -10.68 -15.13 -13.10
CA LYS A 452 -9.25 -15.32 -13.28
C LYS A 452 -8.55 -15.22 -11.93
N ARG A 453 -7.78 -16.25 -11.58
CA ARG A 453 -6.82 -16.18 -10.48
C ARG A 453 -5.57 -15.44 -10.96
N VAL A 454 -5.10 -14.48 -10.17
CA VAL A 454 -3.89 -13.70 -10.44
C VAL A 454 -3.05 -13.71 -9.18
N ALA A 455 -2.05 -14.59 -9.16
CA ALA A 455 -1.26 -14.91 -7.98
C ALA A 455 0.23 -15.07 -8.33
N ASP A 456 1.11 -14.93 -7.35
CA ASP A 456 2.55 -15.15 -7.44
C ASP A 456 3.23 -14.28 -8.52
N HIS A 457 3.18 -12.96 -8.33
CA HIS A 457 3.72 -11.96 -9.27
C HIS A 457 4.22 -10.72 -8.54
N GLY A 458 4.94 -9.81 -9.23
CA GLY A 458 5.18 -8.44 -8.77
C GLY A 458 3.93 -7.59 -8.92
N LEU A 459 3.78 -6.54 -8.11
CA LEU A 459 2.54 -5.76 -8.05
C LEU A 459 2.82 -4.29 -7.78
N VAL A 460 2.31 -3.41 -8.65
CA VAL A 460 2.61 -1.98 -8.63
C VAL A 460 2.33 -1.31 -7.29
N TYR A 461 1.25 -1.67 -6.59
CA TYR A 461 0.95 -1.07 -5.28
C TYR A 461 1.73 -1.71 -4.12
N ALA A 462 2.26 -2.94 -4.26
CA ALA A 462 3.24 -3.46 -3.31
C ALA A 462 4.53 -2.61 -3.36
N ASP A 463 4.98 -2.30 -4.56
CA ASP A 463 6.15 -1.45 -4.79
C ASP A 463 5.92 -0.01 -4.30
N TYR A 464 4.75 0.56 -4.58
CA TYR A 464 4.37 1.89 -4.09
C TYR A 464 4.40 1.96 -2.56
N TYR A 465 3.75 1.03 -1.85
CA TYR A 465 3.71 1.04 -0.39
C TYR A 465 5.08 0.73 0.24
N LEU A 466 5.95 -0.03 -0.42
CA LEU A 466 7.34 -0.19 0.00
C LEU A 466 8.10 1.15 -0.06
N ILE A 467 7.99 1.88 -1.19
CA ILE A 467 8.62 3.18 -1.35
C ILE A 467 8.04 4.18 -0.34
N GLU A 468 6.72 4.24 -0.21
CA GLU A 468 6.03 5.13 0.73
C GLU A 468 6.44 4.85 2.19
N PHE A 469 6.61 3.59 2.58
CA PHE A 469 7.11 3.24 3.92
C PHE A 469 8.47 3.87 4.20
N GLY A 470 9.41 3.73 3.27
CA GLY A 470 10.73 4.38 3.42
C GLY A 470 10.64 5.91 3.44
N THR A 471 9.75 6.51 2.64
CA THR A 471 9.52 7.97 2.64
C THR A 471 8.92 8.43 3.97
N ARG A 472 8.02 7.65 4.57
CA ARG A 472 7.47 7.93 5.91
C ARG A 472 8.54 7.83 7.00
N LEU A 473 9.45 6.86 6.94
CA LEU A 473 10.58 6.81 7.88
C LEU A 473 11.44 8.07 7.78
N LEU A 474 11.71 8.58 6.58
CA LEU A 474 12.43 9.84 6.39
C LEU A 474 11.67 11.05 6.96
N ARG A 475 10.35 11.16 6.70
CA ARG A 475 9.50 12.22 7.27
C ARG A 475 9.50 12.22 8.80
N LEU A 476 9.65 11.04 9.41
CA LEU A 476 9.69 10.85 10.87
C LEU A 476 11.11 11.01 11.46
N GLY A 477 12.15 11.23 10.62
CA GLY A 477 13.54 11.29 11.07
C GLY A 477 14.09 9.94 11.57
N MET A 478 13.47 8.84 11.15
CA MET A 478 13.81 7.47 11.54
C MET A 478 14.75 6.77 10.52
N ALA A 479 15.14 7.46 9.45
CA ALA A 479 16.10 6.96 8.47
C ALA A 479 17.04 8.07 7.98
#